data_910d9b3f81cb0b27233f7fbc1a6c0ad5
#
_entry.id   910d9b3f81cb0b27233f7fbc1a6c0ad5
#
_cell.length_a   1.000
_cell.length_b   1.000
_cell.length_c   1.000
_cell.angle_alpha   90.00
_cell.angle_beta   90.00
_cell.angle_gamma   90.00
#
_symmetry.space_group_name_H-M   'P 1'
#
loop_
_entity.id
_entity.type
_entity.pdbx_description
1 polymer ?
#
loop_
_entity_poly.entity_id
_entity_poly.type
_entity_poly.pdbx_seq_one_letter_code
_entity_poly.pdbx_strand_id
1 'polypeptide(L)'
;MSIIYREMKLEDVSAVAAIGSESSQSPWNENSVLTYFLRDDTLFVVAEESSDIDEESTRAARISAGVSEQCDISGEGCIHPGRDSAGVSEGCAPVLRGFAALLLTPPESDIIDIIVSSSHRGQRIGTGLLDWACDLALLRGVDTIFLEVRPGNTPARRLYEHLGFVQCGIRKGYYTDPPEDAIAMVRRRNIIRVGTLPDK
;
A
#
# COMPACT_ATOMS: atom_id res chain seq x y z
N MET A 1 8.24 -5.49 -16.83
CA MET A 1 8.01 -4.35 -15.93
C MET A 1 7.60 -4.94 -14.61
N SER A 2 8.45 -4.88 -13.61
CA SER A 2 8.18 -5.39 -12.26
C SER A 2 7.78 -4.23 -11.36
N ILE A 3 6.75 -4.41 -10.52
CA ILE A 3 6.33 -3.41 -9.54
C ILE A 3 6.65 -3.95 -8.15
N ILE A 4 7.37 -3.16 -7.37
CA ILE A 4 7.70 -3.42 -5.98
C ILE A 4 6.82 -2.53 -5.10
N TYR A 5 6.22 -3.11 -4.07
CA TYR A 5 5.46 -2.37 -3.06
C TYR A 5 6.29 -2.24 -1.80
N ARG A 6 6.41 -1.01 -1.28
CA ARG A 6 7.17 -0.73 -0.06
C ARG A 6 6.58 0.46 0.70
N GLU A 7 7.00 0.61 1.95
CA GLU A 7 6.72 1.85 2.68
C GLU A 7 7.41 3.04 2.00
N MET A 8 6.74 4.18 2.05
CA MET A 8 7.24 5.44 1.54
C MET A 8 8.44 5.90 2.37
N LYS A 9 9.41 6.53 1.70
CA LYS A 9 10.54 7.23 2.32
C LYS A 9 10.43 8.73 2.12
N LEU A 10 11.23 9.51 2.84
CA LEU A 10 11.24 10.97 2.72
C LEU A 10 11.60 11.43 1.29
N GLU A 11 12.47 10.72 0.63
CA GLU A 11 12.89 10.99 -0.77
C GLU A 11 11.76 10.85 -1.79
N ASP A 12 10.68 10.13 -1.44
CA ASP A 12 9.52 9.89 -2.32
C ASP A 12 8.50 11.05 -2.32
N VAL A 13 8.60 12.00 -1.39
CA VAL A 13 7.60 13.06 -1.17
C VAL A 13 7.21 13.78 -2.45
N SER A 14 8.20 14.23 -3.23
CA SER A 14 7.94 14.97 -4.47
C SER A 14 7.27 14.09 -5.53
N ALA A 15 7.67 12.82 -5.64
CA ALA A 15 7.08 11.88 -6.60
C ALA A 15 5.64 11.51 -6.21
N VAL A 16 5.36 11.30 -4.91
CA VAL A 16 4.02 11.05 -4.38
C VAL A 16 3.12 12.27 -4.59
N ALA A 17 3.62 13.48 -4.34
CA ALA A 17 2.87 14.72 -4.59
C ALA A 17 2.56 14.91 -6.08
N ALA A 18 3.50 14.60 -6.97
CA ALA A 18 3.28 14.66 -8.41
C ALA A 18 2.15 13.72 -8.86
N ILE A 19 2.15 12.44 -8.38
CA ILE A 19 1.08 11.49 -8.66
C ILE A 19 -0.24 11.95 -8.03
N GLY A 20 -0.19 12.47 -6.79
CA GLY A 20 -1.35 12.96 -6.06
C GLY A 20 -2.04 14.15 -6.73
N SER A 21 -1.26 15.00 -7.42
CA SER A 21 -1.79 16.14 -8.17
C SER A 21 -2.65 15.75 -9.37
N GLU A 22 -2.52 14.51 -9.88
CA GLU A 22 -3.37 13.97 -10.93
C GLU A 22 -4.80 13.65 -10.43
N SER A 23 -5.02 13.63 -9.11
CA SER A 23 -6.34 13.40 -8.52
C SER A 23 -7.14 14.70 -8.52
N SER A 24 -8.32 14.67 -9.12
CA SER A 24 -9.25 15.81 -9.11
C SER A 24 -10.01 15.96 -7.80
N GLN A 25 -9.98 14.96 -6.92
CA GLN A 25 -10.84 14.89 -5.72
C GLN A 25 -10.16 15.38 -4.44
N SER A 26 -8.84 15.25 -4.35
CA SER A 26 -8.01 15.71 -3.23
C SER A 26 -6.59 15.89 -3.76
N PRO A 27 -6.27 17.06 -4.32
CA PRO A 27 -4.94 17.26 -4.87
C PRO A 27 -3.92 17.27 -3.73
N TRP A 28 -3.06 16.26 -3.73
CA TRP A 28 -1.92 16.21 -2.83
C TRP A 28 -0.82 17.14 -3.35
N ASN A 29 -0.25 17.92 -2.47
CA ASN A 29 0.97 18.68 -2.72
C ASN A 29 2.06 18.26 -1.74
N GLU A 30 3.30 18.67 -1.95
CA GLU A 30 4.43 18.25 -1.10
C GLU A 30 4.20 18.57 0.39
N ASN A 31 3.62 19.72 0.70
CA ASN A 31 3.35 20.08 2.09
C ASN A 31 2.31 19.17 2.73
N SER A 32 1.24 18.83 2.01
CA SER A 32 0.23 17.90 2.52
C SER A 32 0.79 16.48 2.67
N VAL A 33 1.55 15.99 1.68
CA VAL A 33 2.23 14.68 1.78
C VAL A 33 3.15 14.66 3.00
N LEU A 34 4.00 15.68 3.15
CA LEU A 34 4.95 15.76 4.25
C LEU A 34 4.24 15.84 5.62
N THR A 35 3.17 16.63 5.71
CA THR A 35 2.38 16.77 6.94
C THR A 35 1.81 15.44 7.41
N TYR A 36 1.26 14.65 6.50
CA TYR A 36 0.76 13.32 6.84
C TYR A 36 1.89 12.33 7.07
N PHE A 37 2.94 12.34 6.25
CA PHE A 37 4.07 11.42 6.35
C PHE A 37 4.81 11.50 7.69
N LEU A 38 4.91 12.70 8.27
CA LEU A 38 5.58 12.92 9.57
C LEU A 38 4.72 12.55 10.78
N ARG A 39 3.51 12.08 10.60
CA ARG A 39 2.65 11.61 11.69
C ARG A 39 2.93 10.15 12.00
N ASP A 40 2.98 9.81 13.28
CA ASP A 40 3.18 8.41 13.73
C ASP A 40 1.96 7.50 13.45
N ASP A 41 0.79 8.11 13.24
CA ASP A 41 -0.47 7.41 12.99
C ASP A 41 -0.82 7.29 11.51
N THR A 42 0.10 7.56 10.60
CA THR A 42 -0.12 7.38 9.16
C THR A 42 0.81 6.33 8.55
N LEU A 43 0.29 5.64 7.56
CA LEU A 43 1.02 4.68 6.75
C LEU A 43 0.92 5.09 5.29
N PHE A 44 2.07 5.30 4.65
CA PHE A 44 2.16 5.46 3.21
C PHE A 44 2.86 4.26 2.58
N VAL A 45 2.24 3.73 1.54
CA VAL A 45 2.77 2.65 0.69
C VAL A 45 2.92 3.17 -0.72
N VAL A 46 4.03 2.87 -1.37
CA VAL A 46 4.31 3.27 -2.75
C VAL A 46 4.49 2.05 -3.65
N ALA A 47 4.12 2.21 -4.91
CA ALA A 47 4.38 1.25 -5.99
C ALA A 47 5.53 1.79 -6.83
N GLU A 48 6.68 1.16 -6.73
CA GLU A 48 7.90 1.51 -7.45
C GLU A 48 8.11 0.59 -8.65
N GLU A 49 8.46 1.19 -9.79
CA GLU A 49 8.88 0.42 -10.97
C GLU A 49 10.33 0.01 -10.82
N SER A 50 10.59 -1.29 -10.81
CA SER A 50 11.95 -1.82 -10.83
C SER A 50 12.41 -2.03 -12.27
N SER A 51 13.59 -1.49 -12.59
CA SER A 51 14.26 -1.70 -13.86
C SER A 51 15.04 -3.02 -13.92
N ASP A 52 15.32 -3.63 -12.77
CA ASP A 52 16.08 -4.86 -12.64
C ASP A 52 15.25 -5.99 -12.03
N ILE A 53 15.40 -7.18 -12.63
CA ILE A 53 14.79 -8.42 -12.14
C ILE A 53 15.67 -8.95 -11.01
N ASP A 54 15.70 -8.28 -9.87
CA ASP A 54 16.29 -8.85 -8.67
C ASP A 54 15.20 -9.55 -7.86
N GLU A 55 15.04 -10.86 -8.12
CA GLU A 55 14.19 -11.77 -7.32
C GLU A 55 14.56 -11.73 -5.83
N GLU A 56 15.76 -11.31 -5.49
CA GLU A 56 16.27 -11.20 -4.12
C GLU A 56 15.62 -10.04 -3.34
N SER A 57 15.35 -8.91 -3.98
CA SER A 57 14.70 -7.74 -3.35
C SER A 57 13.23 -8.02 -2.99
N THR A 58 12.52 -8.78 -3.83
CA THR A 58 11.13 -9.18 -3.55
C THR A 58 11.06 -10.15 -2.37
N ARG A 59 12.09 -10.99 -2.19
CA ARG A 59 12.20 -11.94 -1.08
C ARG A 59 12.56 -11.25 0.24
N ALA A 60 13.45 -10.25 0.20
CA ALA A 60 13.87 -9.48 1.38
C ALA A 60 12.71 -8.64 1.96
N ALA A 61 11.87 -8.04 1.11
CA ALA A 61 10.68 -7.30 1.55
C ALA A 61 9.65 -8.20 2.26
N ARG A 62 9.51 -9.47 1.82
CA ARG A 62 8.62 -10.45 2.47
C ARG A 62 9.20 -10.98 3.79
N ILE A 63 10.52 -11.14 3.89
CA ILE A 63 11.20 -11.62 5.11
C ILE A 63 11.16 -10.56 6.22
N SER A 64 11.30 -9.28 5.89
CA SER A 64 11.17 -8.19 6.87
C SER A 64 9.73 -8.03 7.38
N ALA A 65 8.74 -8.54 6.64
CA ALA A 65 7.32 -8.57 7.01
C ALA A 65 6.91 -9.82 7.83
N GLY A 66 7.83 -10.71 8.19
CA GLY A 66 7.59 -11.82 9.14
C GLY A 66 6.81 -13.01 8.59
N VAL A 67 6.79 -13.23 7.27
CA VAL A 67 6.19 -14.44 6.67
C VAL A 67 7.26 -15.51 6.54
N SER A 68 7.17 -16.55 7.40
CA SER A 68 8.08 -17.69 7.39
C SER A 68 7.71 -18.68 6.30
N GLU A 69 8.57 -18.85 5.29
CA GLU A 69 8.58 -20.04 4.44
C GLU A 69 9.70 -20.99 4.87
N GLN A 70 9.35 -22.24 4.99
CA GLN A 70 10.20 -23.35 5.44
C GLN A 70 11.19 -23.70 4.33
N CYS A 71 12.51 -23.56 4.60
CA CYS A 71 13.57 -23.89 3.65
C CYS A 71 14.04 -25.33 3.83
N ASP A 72 14.12 -26.07 2.73
CA ASP A 72 14.98 -27.24 2.61
C ASP A 72 16.36 -26.83 2.12
N ILE A 73 17.38 -27.36 2.82
CA ILE A 73 18.80 -27.07 2.61
C ILE A 73 19.43 -28.17 1.75
N SER A 74 20.15 -27.78 0.69
CA SER A 74 21.35 -28.53 0.26
C SER A 74 22.23 -27.69 -0.69
N GLY A 75 23.48 -27.45 -0.28
CA GLY A 75 24.69 -27.72 -1.05
C GLY A 75 25.44 -26.55 -1.68
N GLU A 76 26.60 -26.20 -1.05
CA GLU A 76 27.91 -25.87 -1.66
C GLU A 76 28.03 -24.60 -2.53
N GLY A 77 28.65 -23.55 -2.13
CA GLY A 77 30.10 -23.25 -2.07
C GLY A 77 30.65 -22.69 -3.37
N CYS A 78 30.93 -21.36 -3.46
CA CYS A 78 32.05 -20.81 -4.23
C CYS A 78 32.38 -19.39 -3.79
N ILE A 79 33.60 -19.22 -3.32
CA ILE A 79 34.25 -17.97 -2.96
C ILE A 79 34.90 -17.39 -4.23
N HIS A 80 34.70 -16.10 -4.54
CA HIS A 80 35.64 -15.33 -5.34
C HIS A 80 35.86 -13.93 -4.77
N PRO A 81 37.13 -13.48 -4.70
CA PRO A 81 37.51 -12.21 -4.11
C PRO A 81 37.61 -11.07 -5.14
N GLY A 82 37.25 -9.88 -4.70
CA GLY A 82 37.89 -8.65 -5.11
C GLY A 82 37.55 -8.07 -6.46
N ARG A 83 36.86 -6.93 -6.43
CA ARG A 83 37.20 -5.77 -7.27
C ARG A 83 36.62 -4.50 -6.65
N ASP A 84 37.55 -3.69 -6.12
CA ASP A 84 37.34 -2.28 -5.83
C ASP A 84 37.08 -1.53 -7.13
N SER A 85 35.94 -0.86 -7.21
CA SER A 85 35.81 0.34 -8.03
C SER A 85 34.60 1.09 -7.52
N ALA A 86 34.87 2.17 -6.79
CA ALA A 86 33.90 3.19 -6.44
C ALA A 86 33.39 3.84 -7.73
N GLY A 87 32.29 3.28 -8.25
CA GLY A 87 31.39 3.93 -9.17
C GLY A 87 30.20 4.41 -8.36
N VAL A 88 30.17 5.70 -8.05
CA VAL A 88 28.95 6.37 -7.62
C VAL A 88 28.01 6.30 -8.82
N SER A 89 27.18 5.28 -8.87
CA SER A 89 26.03 5.27 -9.78
C SER A 89 25.12 6.41 -9.27
N GLU A 90 25.01 7.47 -10.06
CA GLU A 90 23.91 8.43 -9.93
C GLU A 90 22.62 7.60 -10.00
N GLY A 91 22.07 7.25 -8.83
CA GLY A 91 20.85 6.45 -8.73
C GLY A 91 19.73 7.23 -9.41
N CYS A 92 19.24 6.70 -10.52
CA CYS A 92 18.01 7.20 -11.12
C CYS A 92 16.96 7.23 -10.01
N ALA A 93 16.35 8.40 -9.79
CA ALA A 93 15.30 8.56 -8.78
C ALA A 93 14.21 7.48 -8.98
N PRO A 94 13.70 6.86 -7.91
CA PRO A 94 12.74 5.78 -8.00
C PRO A 94 11.51 6.24 -8.80
N VAL A 95 11.13 5.47 -9.80
CA VAL A 95 9.97 5.80 -10.63
C VAL A 95 8.73 5.22 -9.98
N LEU A 96 8.00 6.07 -9.26
CA LEU A 96 6.75 5.67 -8.62
C LEU A 96 5.59 5.65 -9.61
N ARG A 97 4.69 4.69 -9.45
CA ARG A 97 3.49 4.49 -10.30
C ARG A 97 2.19 4.67 -9.53
N GLY A 98 2.24 4.75 -8.22
CA GLY A 98 1.10 4.97 -7.37
C GLY A 98 1.45 4.97 -5.89
N PHE A 99 0.50 5.35 -5.06
CA PHE A 99 0.60 5.28 -3.61
C PHE A 99 -0.74 4.99 -2.96
N ALA A 100 -0.70 4.50 -1.71
CA ALA A 100 -1.82 4.41 -0.80
C ALA A 100 -1.46 5.09 0.51
N ALA A 101 -2.41 5.81 1.11
CA ALA A 101 -2.26 6.49 2.39
C ALA A 101 -3.37 6.03 3.34
N LEU A 102 -3.00 5.61 4.56
CA LEU A 102 -3.90 5.15 5.60
C LEU A 102 -3.66 5.94 6.89
N LEU A 103 -4.74 6.20 7.62
CA LEU A 103 -4.70 6.67 9.00
C LEU A 103 -4.88 5.46 9.93
N LEU A 104 -3.89 5.19 10.78
CA LEU A 104 -3.87 4.04 11.69
C LEU A 104 -4.33 4.48 13.08
N THR A 105 -5.44 3.93 13.53
CA THR A 105 -6.00 4.15 14.88
C THR A 105 -6.37 2.79 15.49
N PRO A 106 -5.37 1.89 15.73
CA PRO A 106 -5.66 0.53 16.14
C PRO A 106 -6.69 0.44 17.26
N PRO A 107 -7.68 -0.48 17.15
CA PRO A 107 -7.76 -1.60 16.19
C PRO A 107 -8.37 -1.23 14.82
N GLU A 108 -8.62 0.03 14.53
CA GLU A 108 -9.23 0.51 13.30
C GLU A 108 -8.23 1.29 12.44
N SER A 109 -8.56 1.45 11.16
CA SER A 109 -7.84 2.29 10.20
C SER A 109 -8.78 2.83 9.15
N ASP A 110 -8.49 4.02 8.63
CA ASP A 110 -9.18 4.62 7.51
C ASP A 110 -8.24 4.75 6.31
N ILE A 111 -8.69 4.34 5.13
CA ILE A 111 -7.96 4.62 3.89
C ILE A 111 -8.22 6.08 3.53
N ILE A 112 -7.17 6.90 3.54
CA ILE A 112 -7.24 8.31 3.16
C ILE A 112 -7.36 8.44 1.65
N ASP A 113 -6.47 7.75 0.91
CA ASP A 113 -6.46 7.78 -0.55
C ASP A 113 -5.68 6.61 -1.15
N ILE A 114 -6.02 6.25 -2.41
CA ILE A 114 -5.28 5.32 -3.25
C ILE A 114 -5.23 5.90 -4.66
N ILE A 115 -4.06 6.28 -5.09
CA ILE A 115 -3.86 6.91 -6.39
C ILE A 115 -2.85 6.11 -7.20
N VAL A 116 -3.22 5.79 -8.44
CA VAL A 116 -2.34 5.22 -9.47
C VAL A 116 -2.24 6.22 -10.59
N SER A 117 -1.01 6.49 -11.04
CA SER A 117 -0.74 7.38 -12.18
C SER A 117 -1.62 7.00 -13.37
N SER A 118 -2.18 7.99 -14.02
CA SER A 118 -3.19 7.83 -15.07
C SER A 118 -2.74 6.89 -16.21
N SER A 119 -1.45 6.97 -16.57
CA SER A 119 -0.82 6.13 -17.60
C SER A 119 -0.65 4.64 -17.20
N HIS A 120 -0.79 4.31 -15.92
CA HIS A 120 -0.55 2.97 -15.38
C HIS A 120 -1.78 2.33 -14.74
N ARG A 121 -2.96 2.95 -14.93
CA ARG A 121 -4.24 2.38 -14.50
C ARG A 121 -4.58 1.10 -15.28
N GLY A 122 -5.40 0.24 -14.68
CA GLY A 122 -5.79 -1.04 -15.31
C GLY A 122 -4.73 -2.15 -15.24
N GLN A 123 -3.54 -1.89 -14.68
CA GLN A 123 -2.43 -2.84 -14.56
C GLN A 123 -2.37 -3.54 -13.18
N ARG A 124 -3.45 -3.50 -12.42
CA ARG A 124 -3.58 -4.07 -11.06
C ARG A 124 -2.68 -3.45 -10.00
N ILE A 125 -2.00 -2.33 -10.28
CA ILE A 125 -1.12 -1.66 -9.32
C ILE A 125 -1.90 -1.23 -8.07
N GLY A 126 -3.11 -0.66 -8.24
CA GLY A 126 -3.95 -0.29 -7.10
C GLY A 126 -4.37 -1.48 -6.22
N THR A 127 -4.54 -2.67 -6.82
CA THR A 127 -4.82 -3.90 -6.06
C THR A 127 -3.65 -4.28 -5.19
N GLY A 128 -2.43 -4.30 -5.76
CA GLY A 128 -1.23 -4.62 -5.00
C GLY A 128 -0.91 -3.60 -3.92
N LEU A 129 -1.08 -2.29 -4.19
CA LEU A 129 -0.92 -1.23 -3.19
C LEU A 129 -1.85 -1.44 -1.99
N LEU A 130 -3.14 -1.68 -2.25
CA LEU A 130 -4.12 -1.83 -1.19
C LEU A 130 -3.93 -3.13 -0.41
N ASP A 131 -3.61 -4.23 -1.09
CA ASP A 131 -3.36 -5.52 -0.44
C ASP A 131 -2.15 -5.41 0.50
N TRP A 132 -1.05 -4.86 0.01
CA TRP A 132 0.17 -4.66 0.79
C TRP A 132 -0.04 -3.69 1.97
N ALA A 133 -0.77 -2.59 1.75
CA ALA A 133 -1.10 -1.63 2.80
C ALA A 133 -1.99 -2.25 3.89
N CYS A 134 -2.96 -3.08 3.51
CA CYS A 134 -3.79 -3.83 4.47
C CYS A 134 -2.97 -4.81 5.30
N ASP A 135 -2.02 -5.53 4.69
CA ASP A 135 -1.16 -6.47 5.41
C ASP A 135 -0.27 -5.74 6.43
N LEU A 136 0.31 -4.60 6.06
CA LEU A 136 1.08 -3.78 7.00
C LEU A 136 0.22 -3.21 8.12
N ALA A 137 -0.99 -2.75 7.83
CA ALA A 137 -1.92 -2.28 8.86
C ALA A 137 -2.25 -3.39 9.87
N LEU A 138 -2.48 -4.64 9.38
CA LEU A 138 -2.68 -5.81 10.23
C LEU A 138 -1.48 -6.08 11.15
N LEU A 139 -0.24 -5.97 10.64
CA LEU A 139 0.99 -6.12 11.44
C LEU A 139 1.12 -5.03 12.51
N ARG A 140 0.49 -3.87 12.31
CA ARG A 140 0.43 -2.74 13.25
C ARG A 140 -0.79 -2.77 14.19
N GLY A 141 -1.49 -3.91 14.27
CA GLY A 141 -2.59 -4.13 15.20
C GLY A 141 -3.96 -3.64 14.72
N VAL A 142 -4.11 -3.39 13.42
CA VAL A 142 -5.41 -3.02 12.82
C VAL A 142 -6.19 -4.28 12.49
N ASP A 143 -7.44 -4.36 12.96
CA ASP A 143 -8.36 -5.47 12.67
C ASP A 143 -9.49 -5.08 11.72
N THR A 144 -9.74 -3.79 11.58
CA THR A 144 -10.86 -3.25 10.78
C THR A 144 -10.39 -2.05 9.97
N ILE A 145 -10.62 -2.07 8.67
CA ILE A 145 -10.21 -0.99 7.75
C ILE A 145 -11.46 -0.43 7.08
N PHE A 146 -11.62 0.87 7.14
CA PHE A 146 -12.72 1.61 6.53
C PHE A 146 -12.26 2.42 5.33
N LEU A 147 -13.18 2.73 4.44
CA LEU A 147 -12.99 3.69 3.35
C LEU A 147 -14.31 4.31 2.94
N GLU A 148 -14.24 5.48 2.29
CA GLU A 148 -15.33 6.11 1.55
C GLU A 148 -15.04 6.13 0.07
N VAL A 149 -16.06 5.88 -0.74
CA VAL A 149 -15.94 5.90 -2.20
C VAL A 149 -17.17 6.52 -2.85
N ARG A 150 -16.97 7.31 -3.90
CA ARG A 150 -18.07 7.85 -4.71
C ARG A 150 -18.87 6.72 -5.33
N PRO A 151 -20.21 6.76 -5.31
CA PRO A 151 -21.08 5.76 -5.95
C PRO A 151 -20.73 5.51 -7.41
N GLY A 152 -20.38 6.58 -8.14
CA GLY A 152 -19.99 6.53 -9.56
C GLY A 152 -18.60 5.95 -9.83
N ASN A 153 -17.72 5.82 -8.83
CA ASN A 153 -16.38 5.26 -9.01
C ASN A 153 -16.39 3.72 -9.06
N THR A 154 -17.00 3.19 -10.12
CA THR A 154 -17.13 1.74 -10.34
C THR A 154 -15.79 1.00 -10.35
N PRO A 155 -14.70 1.52 -10.96
CA PRO A 155 -13.39 0.83 -10.92
C PRO A 155 -12.87 0.64 -9.50
N ALA A 156 -12.91 1.69 -8.67
CA ALA A 156 -12.45 1.62 -7.28
C ALA A 156 -13.33 0.67 -6.45
N ARG A 157 -14.65 0.75 -6.61
CA ARG A 157 -15.57 -0.16 -5.90
C ARG A 157 -15.28 -1.62 -6.18
N ARG A 158 -15.08 -1.98 -7.45
CA ARG A 158 -14.71 -3.36 -7.85
C ARG A 158 -13.39 -3.80 -7.25
N LEU A 159 -12.41 -2.90 -7.15
CA LEU A 159 -11.13 -3.18 -6.52
C LEU A 159 -11.33 -3.48 -5.03
N TYR A 160 -12.10 -2.67 -4.32
CA TYR A 160 -12.38 -2.86 -2.89
C TYR A 160 -13.16 -4.15 -2.63
N GLU A 161 -14.22 -4.40 -3.41
CA GLU A 161 -15.01 -5.64 -3.32
C GLU A 161 -14.14 -6.89 -3.56
N HIS A 162 -13.22 -6.83 -4.54
CA HIS A 162 -12.28 -7.93 -4.82
C HIS A 162 -11.35 -8.21 -3.63
N LEU A 163 -10.96 -7.20 -2.87
CA LEU A 163 -10.12 -7.31 -1.67
C LEU A 163 -10.91 -7.56 -0.38
N GLY A 164 -12.21 -7.87 -0.49
CA GLY A 164 -13.04 -8.26 0.63
C GLY A 164 -13.66 -7.11 1.43
N PHE A 165 -13.63 -5.88 0.89
CA PHE A 165 -14.42 -4.79 1.47
C PHE A 165 -15.89 -5.00 1.14
N VAL A 166 -16.76 -4.75 2.12
CA VAL A 166 -18.22 -4.81 1.98
C VAL A 166 -18.81 -3.46 2.34
N GLN A 167 -19.89 -3.07 1.66
CA GLN A 167 -20.60 -1.85 1.99
C GLN A 167 -21.19 -1.97 3.41
N CYS A 168 -20.95 -0.97 4.25
CA CYS A 168 -21.48 -0.89 5.62
C CYS A 168 -22.41 0.30 5.83
N GLY A 169 -22.46 1.27 4.90
CA GLY A 169 -23.32 2.43 5.04
C GLY A 169 -23.27 3.39 3.87
N ILE A 170 -23.94 4.53 4.05
CA ILE A 170 -23.89 5.69 3.14
C ILE A 170 -23.70 6.93 4.02
N ARG A 171 -22.67 7.74 3.72
CA ARG A 171 -22.45 9.04 4.33
C ARG A 171 -23.06 10.12 3.45
N LYS A 172 -24.14 10.75 3.93
CA LYS A 172 -24.85 11.81 3.22
C LYS A 172 -24.02 13.09 3.09
N GLY A 173 -23.98 13.65 1.85
CA GLY A 173 -23.30 14.91 1.58
C GLY A 173 -21.78 14.90 1.88
N TYR A 174 -21.13 13.76 1.79
CA TYR A 174 -19.73 13.58 2.15
C TYR A 174 -18.79 14.35 1.21
N TYR A 175 -19.04 14.28 -0.08
CA TYR A 175 -18.29 15.04 -1.08
C TYR A 175 -18.95 16.39 -1.32
N THR A 176 -18.12 17.43 -1.46
CA THR A 176 -18.59 18.81 -1.67
C THR A 176 -18.48 19.28 -3.11
N ASP A 177 -17.56 18.69 -3.89
CA ASP A 177 -17.31 19.08 -5.27
C ASP A 177 -17.09 17.84 -6.17
N PRO A 178 -18.05 17.49 -7.04
CA PRO A 178 -19.47 17.87 -6.95
C PRO A 178 -20.10 17.30 -5.67
N PRO A 179 -21.20 17.91 -5.16
CA PRO A 179 -21.89 17.39 -3.99
C PRO A 179 -22.43 16.00 -4.26
N GLU A 180 -22.05 15.02 -3.42
CA GLU A 180 -22.42 13.61 -3.58
C GLU A 180 -22.32 12.89 -2.24
N ASP A 181 -23.16 11.87 -2.05
CA ASP A 181 -23.02 10.94 -0.94
C ASP A 181 -21.80 10.03 -1.13
N ALA A 182 -21.26 9.47 -0.06
CA ALA A 182 -20.26 8.42 -0.14
C ALA A 182 -20.82 7.06 0.24
N ILE A 183 -20.37 6.02 -0.44
CA ILE A 183 -20.54 4.64 0.02
C ILE A 183 -19.42 4.38 1.02
N ALA A 184 -19.77 4.06 2.26
CA ALA A 184 -18.84 3.59 3.27
C ALA A 184 -18.66 2.08 3.14
N MET A 185 -17.41 1.64 3.09
CA MET A 185 -17.06 0.22 2.99
C MET A 185 -16.11 -0.17 4.12
N VAL A 186 -16.14 -1.44 4.51
CA VAL A 186 -15.32 -1.98 5.60
C VAL A 186 -14.74 -3.34 5.21
N ARG A 187 -13.47 -3.56 5.56
CA ARG A 187 -12.82 -4.87 5.57
C ARG A 187 -12.47 -5.21 7.01
N ARG A 188 -12.87 -6.38 7.48
CA ARG A 188 -12.52 -6.89 8.80
C ARG A 188 -11.60 -8.09 8.67
N ARG A 189 -10.63 -8.19 9.57
CA ARG A 189 -9.82 -9.40 9.68
C ARG A 189 -10.74 -10.58 9.96
N ASN A 190 -10.69 -11.61 9.13
CA ASN A 190 -11.30 -12.89 9.46
C ASN A 190 -10.45 -13.54 10.58
N ILE A 191 -10.76 -13.23 11.83
CA ILE A 191 -10.24 -14.01 12.95
C ILE A 191 -10.94 -15.36 12.87
N ILE A 192 -10.26 -16.35 12.30
CA ILE A 192 -10.65 -17.76 12.52
C ILE A 192 -10.50 -17.93 14.04
N ARG A 193 -11.61 -17.89 14.77
CA ARG A 193 -11.62 -18.31 16.17
C ARG A 193 -11.24 -19.79 16.15
N VAL A 194 -9.95 -20.08 16.40
CA VAL A 194 -9.52 -21.42 16.74
C VAL A 194 -10.34 -21.77 17.97
N GLY A 195 -11.24 -22.75 17.81
CA GLY A 195 -12.23 -23.08 18.81
C GLY A 195 -11.63 -23.24 20.18
N THR A 196 -12.27 -22.65 21.17
CA THR A 196 -12.07 -22.99 22.58
C THR A 196 -12.14 -24.49 22.73
N LEU A 197 -11.03 -25.11 23.15
CA LEU A 197 -11.01 -26.50 23.58
C LEU A 197 -12.10 -26.67 24.65
N PRO A 198 -12.94 -27.71 24.57
CA PRO A 198 -13.93 -27.96 25.61
C PRO A 198 -13.15 -28.28 26.91
N ASP A 199 -13.49 -27.55 27.97
CA ASP A 199 -13.05 -27.85 29.34
C ASP A 199 -13.42 -29.30 29.67
N LYS A 200 -12.41 -30.03 30.14
CA LYS A 200 -12.58 -31.38 30.73
C LYS A 200 -12.98 -31.27 32.18
#